data_99a70f3d9ca79e9a254f132bc5058701
#
_entry.id   99a70f3d9ca79e9a254f132bc5058701
#
_cell.length_a   1.000
_cell.length_b   1.000
_cell.length_c   1.000
_cell.angle_alpha   90.00
_cell.angle_beta   90.00
_cell.angle_gamma   90.00
#
_symmetry.space_group_name_H-M   'P 1'
#
loop_
_entity.id
_entity.type
_entity.pdbx_description
1 polymer ?
#
loop_
_entity_poly.entity_id
_entity_poly.type
_entity_poly.pdbx_seq_one_letter_code
_entity_poly.pdbx_strand_id
1 'polypeptide(L)'
;MRAFLGRKIEAPYSLVDMARDGVALLDHLGHRTAHVVGVSMGGMIAQTMAAHFRDRVASLTSIMSTTGRRTVGWQDPRLAPMMLVQRSSREAYIATSEKLWKMIGSPAYPDTAEAVRERAAETWDRGVSRAGVARQIAAILTQPDRTRELRTVDVPTLVVHGLADKMVHVSGGRATARSISGAELLLVPGM
;
A
#
# COMPACT_ATOMS: atom_id res chain seq x y z
N MET A 1 13.53 -11.10 -10.11
CA MET A 1 14.81 -11.36 -10.80
C MET A 1 15.17 -10.29 -11.84
N ARG A 2 14.30 -9.92 -12.81
CA ARG A 2 14.61 -8.89 -13.84
C ARG A 2 14.94 -7.50 -13.26
N ALA A 3 14.30 -7.08 -12.17
CA ALA A 3 14.58 -5.81 -11.50
C ALA A 3 16.00 -5.69 -10.93
N PHE A 4 16.53 -6.80 -10.40
CA PHE A 4 17.89 -6.87 -9.87
C PHE A 4 18.97 -6.82 -10.97
N LEU A 5 18.62 -7.09 -12.22
CA LEU A 5 19.52 -7.11 -13.37
C LEU A 5 19.47 -5.80 -14.18
N GLY A 6 18.88 -4.72 -13.63
CA GLY A 6 18.81 -3.42 -14.33
C GLY A 6 17.91 -3.41 -15.58
N ARG A 7 17.14 -4.48 -15.82
CA ARG A 7 16.21 -4.54 -16.95
C ARG A 7 14.95 -3.73 -16.64
N LYS A 8 14.47 -2.96 -17.60
CA LYS A 8 13.23 -2.18 -17.53
C LYS A 8 12.07 -3.13 -17.21
N ILE A 9 11.41 -2.92 -16.06
CA ILE A 9 10.16 -3.62 -15.73
C ILE A 9 9.04 -2.86 -16.45
N GLU A 10 8.21 -3.57 -17.16
CA GLU A 10 6.96 -3.04 -17.71
C GLU A 10 5.81 -3.54 -16.84
N ALA A 11 5.06 -2.62 -16.27
CA ALA A 11 3.82 -2.93 -15.58
C ALA A 11 2.67 -2.87 -16.59
N PRO A 12 1.76 -3.87 -16.63
CA PRO A 12 0.63 -3.87 -17.57
C PRO A 12 -0.41 -2.80 -17.24
N TYR A 13 -0.37 -2.25 -16.04
CA TYR A 13 -1.18 -1.13 -15.56
C TYR A 13 -0.41 -0.35 -14.47
N SER A 14 -0.78 0.90 -14.29
CA SER A 14 -0.16 1.82 -13.33
C SER A 14 -1.05 2.05 -12.10
N LEU A 15 -0.53 2.77 -11.09
CA LEU A 15 -1.35 3.24 -9.98
C LEU A 15 -2.41 4.26 -10.43
N VAL A 16 -2.17 4.98 -11.53
CA VAL A 16 -3.17 5.90 -12.12
C VAL A 16 -4.34 5.11 -12.70
N ASP A 17 -4.08 3.97 -13.34
CA ASP A 17 -5.14 3.11 -13.86
C ASP A 17 -5.99 2.54 -12.71
N MET A 18 -5.36 2.07 -11.63
CA MET A 18 -6.08 1.63 -10.43
C MET A 18 -6.88 2.76 -9.75
N ALA A 19 -6.35 4.00 -9.78
CA ALA A 19 -7.08 5.15 -9.28
C ALA A 19 -8.31 5.46 -10.15
N ARG A 20 -8.22 5.30 -11.48
CA ARG A 20 -9.38 5.41 -12.40
C ARG A 20 -10.43 4.35 -12.12
N ASP A 21 -10.03 3.11 -11.81
CA ASP A 21 -10.98 2.06 -11.42
C ASP A 21 -11.77 2.48 -10.17
N GLY A 22 -11.10 3.08 -9.17
CA GLY A 22 -11.76 3.62 -7.99
C GLY A 22 -12.74 4.75 -8.32
N VAL A 23 -12.39 5.63 -9.25
CA VAL A 23 -13.28 6.70 -9.74
C VAL A 23 -14.48 6.11 -10.51
N ALA A 24 -14.22 5.13 -11.38
CA ALA A 24 -15.28 4.45 -12.12
C ALA A 24 -16.27 3.72 -11.19
N LEU A 25 -15.78 3.17 -10.07
CA LEU A 25 -16.65 2.61 -9.04
C LEU A 25 -17.54 3.68 -8.40
N LEU A 26 -17.04 4.88 -8.12
CA LEU A 26 -17.88 5.99 -7.63
C LEU A 26 -18.96 6.37 -8.64
N ASP A 27 -18.63 6.41 -9.94
CA ASP A 27 -19.60 6.66 -11.00
C ASP A 27 -20.68 5.59 -11.05
N HIS A 28 -20.27 4.31 -10.97
CA HIS A 28 -21.21 3.18 -10.96
C HIS A 28 -22.17 3.23 -9.77
N LEU A 29 -21.68 3.68 -8.60
CA LEU A 29 -22.48 3.82 -7.39
C LEU A 29 -23.29 5.15 -7.32
N GLY A 30 -23.15 6.02 -8.31
CA GLY A 30 -23.81 7.33 -8.34
C GLY A 30 -23.26 8.35 -7.34
N HIS A 31 -22.02 8.17 -6.85
CA HIS A 31 -21.37 9.08 -5.92
C HIS A 31 -20.45 10.07 -6.64
N ARG A 32 -20.67 11.37 -6.41
CA ARG A 32 -19.81 12.41 -6.97
C ARG A 32 -18.43 12.45 -6.28
N THR A 33 -18.40 12.32 -4.96
CA THR A 33 -17.18 12.36 -4.15
C THR A 33 -17.20 11.28 -3.07
N ALA A 34 -16.01 10.91 -2.56
CA ALA A 34 -15.87 10.03 -1.41
C ALA A 34 -14.74 10.47 -0.48
N HIS A 35 -14.83 10.09 0.79
CA HIS A 35 -13.69 10.04 1.69
C HIS A 35 -12.88 8.80 1.34
N VAL A 36 -11.61 8.99 0.96
CA VAL A 36 -10.77 7.89 0.47
C VAL A 36 -9.78 7.48 1.53
N VAL A 37 -9.84 6.22 1.93
CA VAL A 37 -8.91 5.61 2.89
C VAL A 37 -8.12 4.52 2.18
N GLY A 38 -6.79 4.60 2.24
CA GLY A 38 -5.93 3.60 1.61
C GLY A 38 -4.80 3.14 2.51
N VAL A 39 -4.55 1.83 2.51
CA VAL A 39 -3.50 1.18 3.30
C VAL A 39 -2.42 0.65 2.37
N SER A 40 -1.15 0.91 2.64
CA SER A 40 0.01 0.44 1.88
C SER A 40 -0.10 0.84 0.39
N MET A 41 -0.19 -0.12 -0.54
CA MET A 41 -0.46 0.14 -1.96
C MET A 41 -1.80 0.88 -2.15
N GLY A 42 -2.82 0.56 -1.37
CA GLY A 42 -4.08 1.31 -1.37
C GLY A 42 -3.88 2.78 -0.98
N GLY A 43 -2.93 3.08 -0.09
CA GLY A 43 -2.53 4.45 0.22
C GLY A 43 -1.85 5.15 -0.96
N MET A 44 -1.04 4.44 -1.75
CA MET A 44 -0.47 4.98 -2.99
C MET A 44 -1.56 5.30 -4.02
N ILE A 45 -2.56 4.42 -4.15
CA ILE A 45 -3.72 4.62 -5.03
C ILE A 45 -4.56 5.81 -4.54
N ALA A 46 -4.86 5.89 -3.25
CA ALA A 46 -5.61 6.99 -2.63
C ALA A 46 -4.91 8.35 -2.83
N GLN A 47 -3.59 8.40 -2.64
CA GLN A 47 -2.77 9.57 -2.96
C GLN A 47 -2.88 9.96 -4.43
N THR A 48 -2.85 8.98 -5.33
CA THR A 48 -3.00 9.20 -6.78
C THR A 48 -4.40 9.71 -7.13
N MET A 49 -5.45 9.16 -6.49
CA MET A 49 -6.82 9.69 -6.62
C MET A 49 -6.89 11.16 -6.21
N ALA A 50 -6.38 11.50 -5.02
CA ALA A 50 -6.42 12.87 -4.52
C ALA A 50 -5.63 13.85 -5.39
N ALA A 51 -4.54 13.43 -6.03
CA ALA A 51 -3.72 14.27 -6.88
C ALA A 51 -4.28 14.44 -8.30
N HIS A 52 -4.82 13.36 -8.91
CA HIS A 52 -5.23 13.34 -10.32
C HIS A 52 -6.74 13.48 -10.52
N PHE A 53 -7.55 13.19 -9.49
CA PHE A 53 -9.03 13.21 -9.55
C PHE A 53 -9.60 14.00 -8.37
N ARG A 54 -9.09 15.22 -8.17
CA ARG A 54 -9.35 16.09 -7.00
C ARG A 54 -10.84 16.28 -6.72
N ASP A 55 -11.64 16.48 -7.77
CA ASP A 55 -13.10 16.70 -7.67
C ASP A 55 -13.87 15.47 -7.19
N ARG A 56 -13.20 14.34 -7.06
CA ARG A 56 -13.79 13.05 -6.69
C ARG A 56 -13.42 12.63 -5.25
N VAL A 57 -12.51 13.37 -4.59
CA VAL A 57 -12.02 13.06 -3.25
C VAL A 57 -12.45 14.15 -2.28
N ALA A 58 -13.22 13.78 -1.25
CA ALA A 58 -13.65 14.71 -0.20
C ALA A 58 -12.61 14.81 0.94
N SER A 59 -11.89 13.73 1.24
CA SER A 59 -10.73 13.71 2.14
C SER A 59 -9.84 12.50 1.82
N LEU A 60 -8.57 12.58 2.21
CA LEU A 60 -7.57 11.53 2.05
C LEU A 60 -7.11 11.00 3.40
N THR A 61 -7.16 9.69 3.61
CA THR A 61 -6.42 9.02 4.69
C THR A 61 -5.43 8.02 4.09
N SER A 62 -4.14 8.29 4.29
CA SER A 62 -3.05 7.46 3.77
C SER A 62 -2.36 6.73 4.91
N ILE A 63 -2.51 5.41 4.99
CA ILE A 63 -2.01 4.59 6.09
C ILE A 63 -0.85 3.72 5.60
N MET A 64 0.29 3.74 6.32
CA MET A 64 1.44 2.86 6.11
C MET A 64 1.89 2.85 4.62
N SER A 65 2.06 4.04 4.03
CA SER A 65 2.30 4.22 2.61
C SER A 65 3.49 5.14 2.32
N THR A 66 3.80 5.38 1.04
CA THR A 66 4.92 6.19 0.59
C THR A 66 4.58 7.00 -0.66
N THR A 67 5.32 8.08 -0.90
CA THR A 67 5.21 8.92 -2.11
C THR A 67 5.71 8.24 -3.39
N GLY A 68 6.36 7.07 -3.27
CA GLY A 68 7.07 6.44 -4.39
C GLY A 68 8.51 6.95 -4.61
N ARG A 69 8.94 7.95 -3.85
CA ARG A 69 10.33 8.41 -3.85
C ARG A 69 11.25 7.30 -3.34
N ARG A 70 12.27 6.94 -4.11
CA ARG A 70 13.14 5.78 -3.83
C ARG A 70 13.94 5.87 -2.53
N THR A 71 14.13 7.07 -1.97
CA THR A 71 14.89 7.30 -0.74
C THR A 71 14.04 7.25 0.53
N VAL A 72 12.73 7.01 0.43
CA VAL A 72 11.80 6.94 1.56
C VAL A 72 10.87 5.74 1.44
N GLY A 73 10.35 5.25 2.55
CA GLY A 73 9.43 4.13 2.56
C GLY A 73 10.06 2.81 2.07
N TRP A 74 11.36 2.62 2.26
CA TRP A 74 12.06 1.39 1.90
C TRP A 74 11.63 0.22 2.78
N GLN A 75 11.66 -0.97 2.22
CA GLN A 75 11.36 -2.21 2.91
C GLN A 75 12.58 -2.75 3.64
N ASP A 76 12.39 -3.34 4.83
CA ASP A 76 13.47 -4.04 5.53
C ASP A 76 14.00 -5.20 4.64
N PRO A 77 15.31 -5.22 4.29
CA PRO A 77 15.87 -6.26 3.43
C PRO A 77 15.68 -7.68 3.94
N ARG A 78 15.52 -7.85 5.26
CA ARG A 78 15.26 -9.14 5.90
C ARG A 78 13.93 -9.78 5.48
N LEU A 79 13.03 -9.01 4.91
CA LEU A 79 11.74 -9.51 4.40
C LEU A 79 11.84 -10.08 2.97
N ALA A 80 12.93 -9.79 2.24
CA ALA A 80 13.08 -10.21 0.85
C ALA A 80 12.93 -11.75 0.64
N PRO A 81 13.49 -12.64 1.47
CA PRO A 81 13.32 -14.08 1.30
C PRO A 81 11.85 -14.52 1.42
N MET A 82 11.07 -13.89 2.31
CA MET A 82 9.66 -14.21 2.51
C MET A 82 8.78 -13.83 1.32
N MET A 83 9.17 -12.79 0.58
CA MET A 83 8.47 -12.37 -0.64
C MET A 83 8.63 -13.37 -1.80
N LEU A 84 9.65 -14.21 -1.75
CA LEU A 84 9.98 -15.21 -2.78
C LEU A 84 9.39 -16.59 -2.48
N VAL A 85 8.80 -16.81 -1.30
CA VAL A 85 8.22 -18.10 -0.92
C VAL A 85 7.04 -18.43 -1.82
N GLN A 86 7.12 -19.61 -2.47
CA GLN A 86 6.01 -20.15 -3.25
C GLN A 86 4.97 -20.76 -2.32
N ARG A 87 3.71 -20.41 -2.52
CA ARG A 87 2.56 -20.86 -1.75
C ARG A 87 1.66 -21.65 -2.69
N SER A 88 1.85 -22.97 -2.71
CA SER A 88 1.22 -23.85 -3.71
C SER A 88 -0.12 -24.45 -3.23
N SER A 89 -0.40 -24.43 -1.92
CA SER A 89 -1.64 -24.91 -1.33
C SER A 89 -2.19 -23.92 -0.31
N ARG A 90 -3.45 -24.15 0.09
CA ARG A 90 -4.13 -23.36 1.12
C ARG A 90 -3.37 -23.40 2.45
N GLU A 91 -2.93 -24.57 2.86
CA GLU A 91 -2.18 -24.80 4.10
C GLU A 91 -0.82 -24.08 4.06
N ALA A 92 -0.11 -24.20 2.94
CA ALA A 92 1.17 -23.51 2.73
C ALA A 92 1.00 -21.99 2.74
N TYR A 93 -0.12 -21.47 2.20
CA TYR A 93 -0.46 -20.07 2.24
C TYR A 93 -0.69 -19.58 3.67
N ILE A 94 -1.51 -20.30 4.44
CA ILE A 94 -1.82 -19.98 5.84
C ILE A 94 -0.54 -20.00 6.67
N ALA A 95 0.24 -21.09 6.63
CA ALA A 95 1.48 -21.22 7.39
C ALA A 95 2.53 -20.16 7.06
N THR A 96 2.62 -19.76 5.78
CA THR A 96 3.53 -18.68 5.35
C THR A 96 3.02 -17.32 5.82
N SER A 97 1.71 -17.10 5.81
CA SER A 97 1.09 -15.87 6.32
C SER A 97 1.35 -15.69 7.81
N GLU A 98 1.24 -16.73 8.62
CA GLU A 98 1.57 -16.67 10.05
C GLU A 98 3.03 -16.22 10.28
N LYS A 99 3.97 -16.81 9.53
CA LYS A 99 5.39 -16.45 9.63
C LYS A 99 5.63 -15.00 9.21
N LEU A 100 4.99 -14.56 8.13
CA LEU A 100 5.10 -13.19 7.64
C LEU A 100 4.56 -12.20 8.68
N TRP A 101 3.34 -12.42 9.18
CA TRP A 101 2.71 -11.52 10.15
C TRP A 101 3.48 -11.44 11.48
N LYS A 102 4.13 -12.51 11.93
CA LYS A 102 5.07 -12.46 13.06
C LYS A 102 6.26 -11.54 12.81
N MET A 103 6.71 -11.38 11.56
CA MET A 103 7.84 -10.53 11.21
C MET A 103 7.45 -9.07 11.02
N ILE A 104 6.27 -8.80 10.42
CA ILE A 104 5.83 -7.46 10.03
C ILE A 104 4.75 -6.87 10.95
N GLY A 105 4.12 -7.70 11.76
CA GLY A 105 3.05 -7.26 12.68
C GLY A 105 3.54 -6.24 13.69
N SER A 106 2.60 -5.51 14.25
CA SER A 106 2.85 -4.45 15.22
C SER A 106 3.26 -5.04 16.57
N PRO A 107 4.44 -4.74 17.11
CA PRO A 107 4.87 -5.32 18.40
C PRO A 107 3.95 -4.98 19.58
N ALA A 108 3.40 -3.76 19.60
CA ALA A 108 2.50 -3.33 20.68
C ALA A 108 1.03 -3.72 20.46
N TYR A 109 0.68 -4.16 19.25
CA TYR A 109 -0.70 -4.52 18.86
C TYR A 109 -0.69 -5.86 18.13
N PRO A 110 -0.27 -6.96 18.83
CA PRO A 110 -0.13 -8.25 18.17
C PRO A 110 -1.50 -8.83 17.79
N ASP A 111 -1.62 -9.33 16.58
CA ASP A 111 -2.72 -10.22 16.19
C ASP A 111 -2.57 -11.57 16.90
N THR A 112 -3.68 -12.22 17.21
CA THR A 112 -3.65 -13.64 17.63
C THR A 112 -3.30 -14.52 16.41
N ALA A 113 -2.65 -15.66 16.68
CA ALA A 113 -2.35 -16.63 15.62
C ALA A 113 -3.61 -17.13 14.91
N GLU A 114 -4.72 -17.20 15.66
CA GLU A 114 -6.03 -17.60 15.16
C GLU A 114 -6.60 -16.59 14.16
N ALA A 115 -6.62 -15.30 14.50
CA ALA A 115 -7.07 -14.23 13.61
C ALA A 115 -6.22 -14.13 12.34
N VAL A 116 -4.90 -14.37 12.43
CA VAL A 116 -4.02 -14.40 11.25
C VAL A 116 -4.35 -15.58 10.34
N ARG A 117 -4.59 -16.78 10.92
CA ARG A 117 -4.97 -17.98 10.14
C ARG A 117 -6.32 -17.81 9.46
N GLU A 118 -7.32 -17.32 10.18
CA GLU A 118 -8.66 -17.09 9.66
C GLU A 118 -8.62 -16.11 8.47
N ARG A 119 -8.00 -14.96 8.64
CA ARG A 119 -7.82 -13.95 7.59
C ARG A 119 -7.04 -14.49 6.37
N ALA A 120 -6.02 -15.33 6.60
CA ALA A 120 -5.29 -15.97 5.53
C ALA A 120 -6.15 -17.00 4.78
N ALA A 121 -6.95 -17.80 5.50
CA ALA A 121 -7.87 -18.76 4.93
C ALA A 121 -8.93 -18.07 4.05
N GLU A 122 -9.61 -17.06 4.57
CA GLU A 122 -10.58 -16.26 3.82
C GLU A 122 -9.96 -15.61 2.56
N THR A 123 -8.73 -15.12 2.67
CA THR A 123 -8.02 -14.52 1.53
C THR A 123 -7.77 -15.56 0.44
N TRP A 124 -7.35 -16.76 0.82
CA TRP A 124 -7.16 -17.86 -0.12
C TRP A 124 -8.46 -18.26 -0.78
N ASP A 125 -9.53 -18.44 0.02
CA ASP A 125 -10.84 -18.91 -0.44
C ASP A 125 -11.52 -17.92 -1.41
N ARG A 126 -11.24 -16.60 -1.26
CA ARG A 126 -11.63 -15.56 -2.23
C ARG A 126 -10.84 -15.61 -3.53
N GLY A 127 -9.76 -16.35 -3.58
CA GLY A 127 -8.89 -16.54 -4.74
C GLY A 127 -7.61 -15.70 -4.69
N VAL A 128 -6.47 -16.39 -4.77
CA VAL A 128 -5.14 -15.77 -4.84
C VAL A 128 -4.57 -15.97 -6.24
N SER A 129 -4.37 -14.87 -6.96
CA SER A 129 -3.74 -14.89 -8.27
C SER A 129 -2.27 -14.47 -8.18
N ARG A 130 -1.35 -15.41 -8.42
CA ARG A 130 0.09 -15.12 -8.48
C ARG A 130 0.42 -14.07 -9.55
N ALA A 131 -0.23 -14.19 -10.71
CA ALA A 131 -0.05 -13.22 -11.79
C ALA A 131 -0.59 -11.85 -11.40
N GLY A 132 -1.72 -11.79 -10.65
CA GLY A 132 -2.28 -10.56 -10.09
C GLY A 132 -1.30 -9.88 -9.13
N VAL A 133 -0.77 -10.63 -8.16
CA VAL A 133 0.24 -10.12 -7.22
C VAL A 133 1.49 -9.62 -7.94
N ALA A 134 1.99 -10.37 -8.92
CA ALA A 134 3.17 -9.96 -9.69
C ALA A 134 2.93 -8.65 -10.47
N ARG A 135 1.74 -8.47 -11.06
CA ARG A 135 1.36 -7.22 -11.74
C ARG A 135 1.27 -6.04 -10.77
N GLN A 136 0.68 -6.23 -9.59
CA GLN A 136 0.62 -5.19 -8.56
C GLN A 136 2.01 -4.78 -8.07
N ILE A 137 2.89 -5.76 -7.83
CA ILE A 137 4.30 -5.47 -7.47
C ILE A 137 4.99 -4.71 -8.61
N ALA A 138 4.77 -5.07 -9.87
CA ALA A 138 5.33 -4.33 -11.00
C ALA A 138 4.83 -2.88 -11.02
N ALA A 139 3.54 -2.62 -10.78
CA ALA A 139 2.99 -1.27 -10.69
C ALA A 139 3.63 -0.46 -9.55
N ILE A 140 3.88 -1.08 -8.38
CA ILE A 140 4.58 -0.42 -7.26
C ILE A 140 6.03 -0.09 -7.63
N LEU A 141 6.75 -1.02 -8.26
CA LEU A 141 8.16 -0.84 -8.60
C LEU A 141 8.40 0.17 -9.71
N THR A 142 7.43 0.35 -10.61
CA THR A 142 7.50 1.29 -11.75
C THR A 142 6.84 2.64 -11.49
N GLN A 143 6.22 2.82 -10.31
CA GLN A 143 5.55 4.08 -9.98
C GLN A 143 6.54 5.25 -9.98
N PRO A 144 6.13 6.45 -10.45
CA PRO A 144 6.91 7.67 -10.31
C PRO A 144 6.91 8.18 -8.86
N ASP A 145 7.85 9.09 -8.56
CA ASP A 145 7.82 9.89 -7.33
C ASP A 145 6.68 10.92 -7.42
N ARG A 146 5.64 10.74 -6.61
CA ARG A 146 4.45 11.60 -6.56
C ARG A 146 4.62 12.85 -5.67
N THR A 147 5.82 13.11 -5.14
CA THR A 147 6.06 14.24 -4.23
C THR A 147 5.57 15.58 -4.79
N ARG A 148 5.75 15.80 -6.11
CA ARG A 148 5.29 17.06 -6.77
C ARG A 148 3.76 17.10 -6.91
N GLU A 149 3.16 16.00 -7.31
CA GLU A 149 1.72 15.86 -7.48
C GLU A 149 0.98 16.00 -6.14
N LEU A 150 1.54 15.45 -5.06
CA LEU A 150 0.97 15.57 -3.72
C LEU A 150 0.92 17.03 -3.19
N ARG A 151 1.75 17.92 -3.71
CA ARG A 151 1.69 19.34 -3.38
C ARG A 151 0.43 20.05 -3.90
N THR A 152 -0.25 19.45 -4.86
CA THR A 152 -1.50 19.99 -5.41
C THR A 152 -2.74 19.48 -4.68
N VAL A 153 -2.58 18.58 -3.72
CA VAL A 153 -3.67 18.07 -2.89
C VAL A 153 -4.05 19.11 -1.86
N ASP A 154 -5.31 19.52 -1.85
CA ASP A 154 -5.88 20.56 -1.01
C ASP A 154 -7.08 20.09 -0.16
N VAL A 155 -7.38 18.79 -0.20
CA VAL A 155 -8.42 18.17 0.64
C VAL A 155 -7.89 17.85 2.04
N PRO A 156 -8.76 17.83 3.07
CA PRO A 156 -8.38 17.38 4.40
C PRO A 156 -7.65 16.03 4.33
N THR A 157 -6.44 15.99 4.88
CA THR A 157 -5.57 14.82 4.74
C THR A 157 -5.03 14.35 6.09
N LEU A 158 -5.21 13.06 6.37
CA LEU A 158 -4.59 12.36 7.49
C LEU A 158 -3.58 11.32 6.97
N VAL A 159 -2.37 11.37 7.49
CA VAL A 159 -1.35 10.35 7.25
C VAL A 159 -1.09 9.59 8.54
N VAL A 160 -1.29 8.27 8.52
CA VAL A 160 -1.05 7.39 9.68
C VAL A 160 0.10 6.45 9.37
N HIS A 161 1.06 6.33 10.29
CA HIS A 161 2.19 5.42 10.09
C HIS A 161 2.75 4.86 11.40
N GLY A 162 3.00 3.56 11.42
CA GLY A 162 3.65 2.89 12.53
C GLY A 162 5.15 3.20 12.60
N LEU A 163 5.68 3.44 13.81
CA LEU A 163 7.11 3.68 13.99
C LEU A 163 7.95 2.40 13.84
N ALA A 164 7.34 1.21 14.02
CA ALA A 164 7.99 -0.09 13.89
C ALA A 164 7.74 -0.78 12.54
N ASP A 165 7.13 -0.07 11.58
CA ASP A 165 6.79 -0.64 10.27
C ASP A 165 8.05 -1.09 9.49
N LYS A 166 8.13 -2.38 9.20
CA LYS A 166 9.22 -3.02 8.45
C LYS A 166 8.91 -3.18 6.96
N MET A 167 7.62 -3.10 6.58
CA MET A 167 7.20 -3.22 5.18
C MET A 167 7.37 -1.92 4.42
N VAL A 168 6.96 -0.81 5.05
CA VAL A 168 7.14 0.53 4.50
C VAL A 168 7.73 1.40 5.62
N HIS A 169 9.02 1.67 5.57
CA HIS A 169 9.67 2.47 6.61
C HIS A 169 8.93 3.80 6.83
N VAL A 170 8.81 4.23 8.08
CA VAL A 170 8.07 5.43 8.51
C VAL A 170 8.45 6.73 7.78
N SER A 171 9.63 6.75 7.16
CA SER A 171 10.04 7.87 6.29
C SER A 171 9.09 8.09 5.11
N GLY A 172 8.37 7.06 4.65
CA GLY A 172 7.34 7.16 3.61
C GLY A 172 6.15 8.01 4.06
N GLY A 173 5.58 7.73 5.24
CA GLY A 173 4.50 8.54 5.82
C GLY A 173 4.93 9.96 6.11
N ARG A 174 6.11 10.15 6.70
CA ARG A 174 6.67 11.49 6.93
C ARG A 174 6.87 12.28 5.64
N ALA A 175 7.29 11.62 4.56
CA ALA A 175 7.43 12.27 3.25
C ALA A 175 6.07 12.64 2.66
N THR A 176 5.08 11.76 2.78
CA THR A 176 3.71 12.02 2.33
C THR A 176 3.13 13.23 3.04
N ALA A 177 3.16 13.26 4.37
CA ALA A 177 2.63 14.39 5.15
C ALA A 177 3.33 15.71 4.81
N ARG A 178 4.66 15.71 4.66
CA ARG A 178 5.40 16.92 4.26
C ARG A 178 5.10 17.40 2.85
N SER A 179 4.59 16.53 1.99
CA SER A 179 4.30 16.87 0.59
C SER A 179 2.92 17.50 0.42
N ILE A 180 2.00 17.32 1.36
CA ILE A 180 0.62 17.80 1.30
C ILE A 180 0.46 18.94 2.31
N SER A 181 0.08 20.12 1.83
CA SER A 181 -0.15 21.28 2.70
C SER A 181 -1.32 21.01 3.65
N GLY A 182 -1.14 21.28 4.93
CA GLY A 182 -2.18 21.07 5.94
C GLY A 182 -2.44 19.61 6.32
N ALA A 183 -1.65 18.66 5.82
CA ALA A 183 -1.81 17.27 6.23
C ALA A 183 -1.44 17.04 7.70
N GLU A 184 -2.30 16.33 8.40
CA GLU A 184 -2.02 15.83 9.75
C GLU A 184 -1.23 14.53 9.68
N LEU A 185 -0.25 14.36 10.57
CA LEU A 185 0.57 13.14 10.66
C LEU A 185 0.41 12.51 12.04
N LEU A 186 -0.19 11.32 12.06
CA LEU A 186 -0.28 10.45 13.23
C LEU A 186 0.78 9.36 13.17
N LEU A 187 1.75 9.41 14.07
CA LEU A 187 2.75 8.37 14.24
C LEU A 187 2.38 7.49 15.43
N VAL A 188 2.24 6.18 15.18
CA VAL A 188 1.79 5.22 16.20
C VAL A 188 2.99 4.44 16.75
N PRO A 189 3.36 4.64 18.03
CA PRO A 189 4.42 3.87 18.67
C PRO A 189 4.07 2.38 18.71
N GLY A 190 5.04 1.52 18.42
CA GLY A 190 4.88 0.07 18.47
C GLY A 190 3.96 -0.55 17.38
N MET A 191 3.49 0.25 16.42
CA MET A 191 2.80 -0.23 15.22
C MET A 191 3.80 -0.38 14.07
#